data_ac5c502d1c19a5fb99e648d1f5848359
#
_entry.id   ac5c502d1c19a5fb99e648d1f5848359
#
_cell.length_a   1.000
_cell.length_b   1.000
_cell.length_c   1.000
_cell.angle_alpha   90.00
_cell.angle_beta   90.00
_cell.angle_gamma   90.00
#
_symmetry.space_group_name_H-M   'P 1'
#
loop_
_entity.id
_entity.type
_entity.pdbx_description
1 polymer ?
#
loop_
_entity_poly.entity_id
_entity_poly.type
_entity_poly.pdbx_seq_one_letter_code
_entity_poly.pdbx_strand_id
1 'polypeptide(L)'
;SNLTAAGHRVAVLAVDPSSTRSRGSILGDKTRMARLAADPAAYVRPSPTAGTLGGVAKATREAIVVVEAAGYDVVVVETVGVGQSETAVAGMVDSFLLLALARAGDQLQGIKKGILELADVIAVNKADGPHEAEAKRAARELSGALRLLRGENWVTPVLTCSGQEGTGVAEIWKQLTAHRASIDVVERRRRQQVGWMRAMAEDAILTRFRTDPDVRAAAGTAEQQILDG
;
A
#
# COMPACT_ATOMS: atom_id res chain seq x y z
N SER A 1 11.66 8.25 -10.77
CA SER A 1 12.56 9.12 -11.56
C SER A 1 12.04 10.57 -11.68
N ASN A 2 10.73 10.83 -11.85
CA ASN A 2 10.24 12.24 -11.92
C ASN A 2 10.52 13.00 -10.61
N LEU A 3 10.32 12.38 -9.47
CA LEU A 3 10.57 13.01 -8.17
C LEU A 3 12.07 13.22 -7.92
N THR A 4 12.92 12.26 -8.26
CA THR A 4 14.37 12.43 -8.13
C THR A 4 14.90 13.50 -9.07
N ALA A 5 14.36 13.59 -10.30
CA ALA A 5 14.68 14.68 -11.24
C ALA A 5 14.21 16.06 -10.72
N ALA A 6 13.18 16.10 -9.86
CA ALA A 6 12.71 17.32 -9.19
C ALA A 6 13.51 17.66 -7.89
N GLY A 7 14.55 16.88 -7.57
CA GLY A 7 15.43 17.12 -6.43
C GLY A 7 15.04 16.39 -5.14
N HIS A 8 14.01 15.53 -5.18
CA HIS A 8 13.61 14.72 -4.02
C HIS A 8 14.54 13.52 -3.81
N ARG A 9 14.73 13.14 -2.55
CA ARG A 9 15.30 11.85 -2.17
C ARG A 9 14.17 10.86 -1.91
N VAL A 10 14.09 9.82 -2.74
CA VAL A 10 12.94 8.90 -2.78
C VAL A 10 13.32 7.52 -2.25
N ALA A 11 12.62 7.03 -1.23
CA ALA A 11 12.67 5.63 -0.83
C ALA A 11 11.43 4.88 -1.33
N VAL A 12 11.61 3.69 -1.92
CA VAL A 12 10.53 2.78 -2.30
C VAL A 12 10.62 1.52 -1.46
N LEU A 13 9.57 1.24 -0.71
CA LEU A 13 9.42 0.04 0.11
C LEU A 13 8.38 -0.86 -0.58
N ALA A 14 8.85 -1.86 -1.33
CA ALA A 14 7.97 -2.81 -2.00
C ALA A 14 7.50 -3.88 -1.02
N VAL A 15 6.18 -4.01 -0.84
CA VAL A 15 5.54 -5.01 0.01
C VAL A 15 4.84 -6.04 -0.87
N ASP A 16 5.42 -7.24 -0.97
CA ASP A 16 4.84 -8.34 -1.76
C ASP A 16 4.27 -9.42 -0.83
N PRO A 17 2.95 -9.53 -0.67
CA PRO A 17 2.32 -10.55 0.16
C PRO A 17 2.43 -11.98 -0.40
N SER A 18 2.83 -12.15 -1.68
CA SER A 18 2.80 -13.43 -2.38
C SER A 18 4.07 -14.28 -2.23
N SER A 19 5.15 -13.76 -1.64
CA SER A 19 6.49 -14.38 -1.68
C SER A 19 6.75 -15.49 -0.65
N THR A 20 5.74 -16.01 0.05
CA THR A 20 5.92 -17.14 0.97
C THR A 20 6.38 -18.43 0.30
N ARG A 21 6.24 -18.56 -1.01
CA ARG A 21 6.61 -19.76 -1.78
C ARG A 21 7.82 -19.61 -2.73
N SER A 22 8.19 -18.39 -3.10
CA SER A 22 9.31 -18.18 -4.02
C SER A 22 10.26 -17.12 -3.47
N ARG A 23 11.46 -17.53 -3.07
CA ARG A 23 12.59 -16.61 -2.74
C ARG A 23 13.01 -15.71 -3.91
N GLY A 24 12.25 -15.72 -5.03
CA GLY A 24 12.54 -15.03 -6.28
C GLY A 24 12.04 -13.57 -6.39
N SER A 25 11.19 -13.07 -5.49
CA SER A 25 10.59 -11.73 -5.63
C SER A 25 11.59 -10.58 -5.42
N ILE A 26 12.64 -10.79 -4.62
CA ILE A 26 13.66 -9.75 -4.32
C ILE A 26 14.37 -9.23 -5.58
N LEU A 27 14.63 -10.10 -6.55
CA LEU A 27 15.24 -9.72 -7.83
C LEU A 27 14.22 -9.09 -8.79
N GLY A 28 12.96 -9.54 -8.75
CA GLY A 28 11.89 -9.03 -9.61
C GLY A 28 11.60 -7.54 -9.41
N ASP A 29 11.56 -7.08 -8.16
CA ASP A 29 11.26 -5.68 -7.84
C ASP A 29 12.40 -4.73 -8.25
N LYS A 30 13.65 -5.10 -8.00
CA LYS A 30 14.81 -4.33 -8.48
C LYS A 30 14.91 -4.31 -10.01
N THR A 31 14.55 -5.41 -10.68
CA THR A 31 14.58 -5.50 -12.15
C THR A 31 13.50 -4.64 -12.77
N ARG A 32 12.29 -4.59 -12.19
CA ARG A 32 11.19 -3.71 -12.63
C ARG A 32 11.50 -2.23 -12.42
N MET A 33 12.30 -1.90 -11.41
CA MET A 33 12.68 -0.54 -11.05
C MET A 33 14.18 -0.25 -11.31
N ALA A 34 14.79 -0.91 -12.30
CA ALA A 34 16.23 -0.82 -12.56
C ALA A 34 16.75 0.62 -12.70
N ARG A 35 16.00 1.51 -13.38
CA ARG A 35 16.36 2.94 -13.51
C ARG A 35 16.38 3.66 -12.18
N LEU A 36 15.40 3.37 -11.31
CA LEU A 36 15.32 4.00 -9.99
C LEU A 36 16.35 3.41 -9.03
N ALA A 37 16.60 2.10 -9.11
CA ALA A 37 17.60 1.43 -8.28
C ALA A 37 19.05 1.87 -8.59
N ALA A 38 19.31 2.43 -9.77
CA ALA A 38 20.59 3.02 -10.16
C ALA A 38 20.71 4.52 -9.84
N ASP A 39 19.64 5.16 -9.40
CA ASP A 39 19.60 6.59 -9.08
C ASP A 39 20.17 6.84 -7.66
N PRO A 40 21.24 7.66 -7.50
CA PRO A 40 21.84 7.92 -6.18
C PRO A 40 20.90 8.66 -5.22
N ALA A 41 19.88 9.35 -5.73
CA ALA A 41 18.84 10.01 -4.95
C ALA A 41 17.68 9.06 -4.58
N ALA A 42 17.76 7.76 -4.94
CA ALA A 42 16.73 6.80 -4.66
C ALA A 42 17.24 5.60 -3.86
N TYR A 43 16.36 5.01 -3.07
CA TYR A 43 16.58 3.77 -2.36
C TYR A 43 15.41 2.81 -2.62
N VAL A 44 15.66 1.61 -3.08
CA VAL A 44 14.63 0.59 -3.34
C VAL A 44 14.88 -0.60 -2.42
N ARG A 45 13.93 -0.85 -1.51
CA ARG A 45 13.93 -1.99 -0.59
C ARG A 45 12.83 -2.97 -0.97
N PRO A 46 13.17 -4.12 -1.54
CA PRO A 46 12.23 -5.23 -1.61
C PRO A 46 12.01 -5.79 -0.20
N SER A 47 10.76 -5.97 0.19
CA SER A 47 10.40 -6.58 1.48
C SER A 47 9.86 -7.98 1.23
N PRO A 48 10.67 -9.03 1.40
CA PRO A 48 10.16 -10.39 1.31
C PRO A 48 9.18 -10.63 2.47
N THR A 49 8.01 -11.12 2.15
CA THR A 49 7.04 -11.57 3.15
C THR A 49 7.45 -12.96 3.68
N ALA A 50 8.45 -12.99 4.54
CA ALA A 50 8.65 -14.16 5.38
C ALA A 50 7.81 -13.96 6.66
N GLY A 51 6.52 -14.33 6.63
CA GLY A 51 5.75 -14.25 7.85
C GLY A 51 4.27 -13.85 7.68
N THR A 52 3.63 -13.55 8.79
CA THR A 52 2.26 -13.05 8.86
C THR A 52 2.15 -11.63 8.31
N LEU A 53 0.97 -11.24 7.83
CA LEU A 53 0.68 -9.88 7.35
C LEU A 53 1.07 -8.80 8.40
N GLY A 54 0.92 -9.11 9.70
CA GLY A 54 1.34 -8.26 10.82
C GLY A 54 2.85 -8.04 10.87
N GLY A 55 3.65 -9.08 10.65
CA GLY A 55 5.12 -9.00 10.63
C GLY A 55 5.64 -8.13 9.49
N VAL A 56 5.06 -8.23 8.30
CA VAL A 56 5.40 -7.39 7.13
C VAL A 56 5.06 -5.92 7.40
N ALA A 57 3.88 -5.66 7.96
CA ALA A 57 3.47 -4.32 8.32
C ALA A 57 4.41 -3.70 9.37
N LYS A 58 4.86 -4.46 10.37
CA LYS A 58 5.84 -4.03 11.37
C LYS A 58 7.18 -3.66 10.71
N ALA A 59 7.76 -4.56 9.92
CA ALA A 59 9.05 -4.32 9.25
C ALA A 59 9.01 -3.13 8.27
N THR A 60 7.87 -2.90 7.63
CA THR A 60 7.67 -1.76 6.73
C THR A 60 7.63 -0.45 7.50
N ARG A 61 6.91 -0.39 8.64
CA ARG A 61 6.87 0.80 9.51
C ARG A 61 8.24 1.16 10.08
N GLU A 62 8.99 0.17 10.54
CA GLU A 62 10.38 0.36 11.02
C GLU A 62 11.26 0.90 9.89
N ALA A 63 11.10 0.38 8.67
CA ALA A 63 11.83 0.85 7.51
C ALA A 63 11.47 2.30 7.14
N ILE A 64 10.21 2.73 7.23
CA ILE A 64 9.79 4.12 7.00
C ILE A 64 10.58 5.05 7.95
N VAL A 65 10.61 4.75 9.25
CA VAL A 65 11.33 5.56 10.24
C VAL A 65 12.81 5.66 9.91
N VAL A 66 13.44 4.55 9.52
CA VAL A 66 14.87 4.52 9.19
C VAL A 66 15.18 5.35 7.94
N VAL A 67 14.40 5.21 6.87
CA VAL A 67 14.65 5.96 5.63
C VAL A 67 14.35 7.45 5.79
N GLU A 68 13.34 7.84 6.55
CA GLU A 68 13.09 9.25 6.90
C GLU A 68 14.25 9.83 7.71
N ALA A 69 14.77 9.10 8.72
CA ALA A 69 15.96 9.51 9.49
C ALA A 69 17.22 9.60 8.63
N ALA A 70 17.33 8.81 7.57
CA ALA A 70 18.41 8.88 6.57
C ALA A 70 18.25 10.05 5.58
N GLY A 71 17.19 10.87 5.72
CA GLY A 71 16.96 12.07 4.93
C GLY A 71 16.24 11.83 3.60
N TYR A 72 15.51 10.74 3.46
CA TYR A 72 14.57 10.58 2.35
C TYR A 72 13.28 11.35 2.65
N ASP A 73 12.94 12.30 1.80
CA ASP A 73 11.81 13.22 1.98
C ASP A 73 10.51 12.68 1.36
N VAL A 74 10.61 11.69 0.47
CA VAL A 74 9.48 10.97 -0.11
C VAL A 74 9.66 9.47 0.11
N VAL A 75 8.71 8.85 0.82
CA VAL A 75 8.67 7.40 1.03
C VAL A 75 7.44 6.82 0.34
N VAL A 76 7.67 5.97 -0.65
CA VAL A 76 6.61 5.25 -1.38
C VAL A 76 6.52 3.83 -0.87
N VAL A 77 5.37 3.43 -0.33
CA VAL A 77 5.09 2.04 0.02
C VAL A 77 4.27 1.44 -1.11
N GLU A 78 4.87 0.53 -1.86
CA GLU A 78 4.22 -0.18 -2.97
C GLU A 78 3.67 -1.52 -2.49
N THR A 79 2.40 -1.81 -2.80
CA THR A 79 1.80 -3.13 -2.61
C THR A 79 1.53 -3.79 -3.96
N VAL A 80 1.71 -5.10 -4.03
CA VAL A 80 1.42 -5.91 -5.21
C VAL A 80 0.13 -6.70 -4.98
N GLY A 81 -0.85 -6.49 -5.87
CA GLY A 81 -2.12 -7.20 -5.85
C GLY A 81 -3.17 -6.59 -4.92
N VAL A 82 -4.39 -7.12 -5.01
CA VAL A 82 -5.52 -6.79 -4.14
C VAL A 82 -5.62 -7.87 -3.05
N GLY A 83 -5.43 -7.49 -1.82
CA GLY A 83 -5.47 -8.37 -0.66
C GLY A 83 -5.71 -7.55 0.61
N GLN A 84 -5.44 -8.09 1.78
CA GLN A 84 -5.64 -7.37 3.06
C GLN A 84 -4.50 -6.39 3.42
N SER A 85 -3.48 -6.28 2.56
CA SER A 85 -2.31 -5.42 2.76
C SER A 85 -2.62 -3.93 2.58
N GLU A 86 -3.64 -3.58 1.80
CA GLU A 86 -4.00 -2.18 1.50
C GLU A 86 -4.45 -1.43 2.75
N THR A 87 -5.26 -2.07 3.60
CA THR A 87 -5.71 -1.47 4.86
C THR A 87 -4.53 -1.22 5.80
N ALA A 88 -3.58 -2.18 5.86
CA ALA A 88 -2.39 -2.03 6.67
C ALA A 88 -1.50 -0.89 6.15
N VAL A 89 -1.36 -0.75 4.82
CA VAL A 89 -0.58 0.34 4.20
C VAL A 89 -1.25 1.69 4.39
N ALA A 90 -2.56 1.80 4.20
CA ALA A 90 -3.30 3.06 4.47
C ALA A 90 -3.09 3.55 5.91
N GLY A 91 -2.96 2.60 6.88
CA GLY A 91 -2.67 2.91 8.28
C GLY A 91 -1.21 3.30 8.59
N MET A 92 -0.32 3.42 7.59
CA MET A 92 1.09 3.77 7.82
C MET A 92 1.63 4.88 6.89
N VAL A 93 0.80 5.43 6.02
CA VAL A 93 1.17 6.49 5.07
C VAL A 93 0.39 7.78 5.32
N ASP A 94 0.95 8.91 4.92
CA ASP A 94 0.29 10.22 5.02
C ASP A 94 -0.82 10.37 3.98
N SER A 95 -0.64 9.77 2.79
CA SER A 95 -1.62 9.76 1.69
C SER A 95 -1.65 8.39 1.02
N PHE A 96 -2.84 7.91 0.69
CA PHE A 96 -3.06 6.62 0.02
C PHE A 96 -3.52 6.83 -1.43
N LEU A 97 -2.67 6.41 -2.38
CA LEU A 97 -2.98 6.41 -3.80
C LEU A 97 -3.49 5.04 -4.24
N LEU A 98 -4.70 4.97 -4.74
CA LEU A 98 -5.23 3.78 -5.40
C LEU A 98 -5.00 3.84 -6.91
N LEU A 99 -4.29 2.84 -7.45
CA LEU A 99 -4.15 2.66 -8.89
C LEU A 99 -5.21 1.67 -9.41
N ALA A 100 -6.06 2.11 -10.31
CA ALA A 100 -7.06 1.31 -10.99
C ALA A 100 -6.69 1.11 -12.48
N LEU A 101 -7.24 0.08 -13.12
CA LEU A 101 -7.10 -0.19 -14.55
C LEU A 101 -8.46 -0.10 -15.23
N ALA A 102 -8.55 0.57 -16.38
CA ALA A 102 -9.79 0.73 -17.14
C ALA A 102 -10.37 -0.60 -17.65
N ARG A 103 -9.50 -1.53 -18.05
CA ARG A 103 -9.88 -2.84 -18.62
C ARG A 103 -10.37 -3.88 -17.62
N ALA A 104 -10.48 -3.52 -16.40
CA ALA A 104 -10.93 -4.39 -15.34
C ALA A 104 -12.44 -4.22 -15.10
N GLY A 105 -13.29 -4.36 -16.12
CA GLY A 105 -14.76 -4.22 -16.01
C GLY A 105 -15.33 -4.97 -14.81
N ASP A 106 -14.93 -6.23 -14.61
CA ASP A 106 -15.26 -6.99 -13.40
C ASP A 106 -14.43 -6.57 -12.18
N GLN A 107 -13.22 -6.01 -12.36
CA GLN A 107 -12.38 -5.54 -11.25
C GLN A 107 -12.82 -4.17 -10.71
N LEU A 108 -13.40 -3.29 -11.52
CA LEU A 108 -14.03 -2.06 -11.00
C LEU A 108 -15.22 -2.40 -10.09
N GLN A 109 -16.00 -3.43 -10.45
CA GLN A 109 -17.04 -3.98 -9.58
C GLN A 109 -16.45 -4.78 -8.40
N GLY A 110 -15.28 -5.37 -8.57
CA GLY A 110 -14.53 -6.11 -7.55
C GLY A 110 -13.69 -5.23 -6.63
N ILE A 111 -13.52 -3.92 -6.89
CA ILE A 111 -12.90 -3.00 -5.94
C ILE A 111 -13.81 -2.93 -4.73
N LYS A 112 -13.38 -3.57 -3.65
CA LYS A 112 -14.13 -3.58 -2.40
C LYS A 112 -14.38 -2.14 -1.95
N LYS A 113 -15.63 -1.82 -1.61
CA LYS A 113 -16.04 -0.50 -1.11
C LYS A 113 -15.08 0.07 -0.07
N GLY A 114 -14.56 -0.77 0.84
CA GLY A 114 -13.61 -0.39 1.86
C GLY A 114 -12.27 0.18 1.33
N ILE A 115 -11.78 -0.27 0.17
CA ILE A 115 -10.54 0.27 -0.42
C ILE A 115 -10.80 1.66 -1.02
N LEU A 116 -11.97 1.87 -1.64
CA LEU A 116 -12.36 3.19 -2.16
C LEU A 116 -12.49 4.22 -1.05
N GLU A 117 -12.97 3.81 0.12
CA GLU A 117 -13.10 4.67 1.32
C GLU A 117 -11.74 5.05 1.92
N LEU A 118 -10.71 4.23 1.72
CA LEU A 118 -9.35 4.50 2.19
C LEU A 118 -8.55 5.41 1.25
N ALA A 119 -8.97 5.52 -0.03
CA ALA A 119 -8.20 6.23 -1.05
C ALA A 119 -8.31 7.75 -0.89
N ASP A 120 -7.18 8.40 -0.72
CA ASP A 120 -7.07 9.85 -0.73
C ASP A 120 -6.98 10.43 -2.16
N VAL A 121 -6.39 9.65 -3.09
CA VAL A 121 -6.33 9.95 -4.53
C VAL A 121 -6.54 8.64 -5.30
N ILE A 122 -7.30 8.67 -6.39
CA ILE A 122 -7.47 7.53 -7.30
C ILE A 122 -6.93 7.90 -8.68
N ALA A 123 -6.14 7.00 -9.28
CA ALA A 123 -5.65 7.17 -10.64
C ALA A 123 -5.95 5.94 -11.49
N VAL A 124 -6.66 6.14 -12.59
CA VAL A 124 -6.89 5.12 -13.61
C VAL A 124 -5.68 5.11 -14.54
N ASN A 125 -4.86 4.08 -14.40
CA ASN A 125 -3.61 3.92 -15.14
C ASN A 125 -3.82 3.23 -16.49
N LYS A 126 -2.79 3.29 -17.35
CA LYS A 126 -2.77 2.83 -18.74
C LYS A 126 -3.75 3.61 -19.62
N ALA A 127 -3.89 4.92 -19.34
CA ALA A 127 -4.70 5.86 -20.11
C ALA A 127 -3.91 6.40 -21.31
N ASP A 128 -3.39 5.50 -22.15
CA ASP A 128 -2.59 5.81 -23.33
C ASP A 128 -3.15 5.11 -24.58
N GLY A 129 -2.84 5.68 -25.76
CA GLY A 129 -3.22 5.14 -27.05
C GLY A 129 -4.71 4.78 -27.15
N PRO A 130 -5.07 3.55 -27.57
CA PRO A 130 -6.47 3.13 -27.75
C PRO A 130 -7.26 3.04 -26.43
N HIS A 131 -6.59 3.10 -25.27
CA HIS A 131 -7.20 2.90 -23.95
C HIS A 131 -7.62 4.20 -23.27
N GLU A 132 -7.24 5.37 -23.81
CA GLU A 132 -7.50 6.67 -23.19
C GLU A 132 -9.01 6.92 -22.99
N ALA A 133 -9.84 6.63 -23.99
CA ALA A 133 -11.28 6.84 -23.90
C ALA A 133 -11.93 5.96 -22.83
N GLU A 134 -11.49 4.72 -22.72
CA GLU A 134 -11.97 3.76 -21.72
C GLU A 134 -11.54 4.18 -20.31
N ALA A 135 -10.29 4.62 -20.12
CA ALA A 135 -9.79 5.12 -18.85
C ALA A 135 -10.55 6.38 -18.39
N LYS A 136 -10.86 7.31 -19.30
CA LYS A 136 -11.68 8.49 -18.99
C LYS A 136 -13.11 8.13 -18.58
N ARG A 137 -13.70 7.09 -19.19
CA ARG A 137 -15.02 6.60 -18.80
C ARG A 137 -14.98 5.97 -17.40
N ALA A 138 -14.03 5.08 -17.15
CA ALA A 138 -13.84 4.45 -15.83
C ALA A 138 -13.60 5.48 -14.73
N ALA A 139 -12.81 6.52 -14.98
CA ALA A 139 -12.60 7.61 -14.03
C ALA A 139 -13.89 8.37 -13.69
N ARG A 140 -14.76 8.61 -14.69
CA ARG A 140 -16.08 9.24 -14.46
C ARG A 140 -17.01 8.37 -13.62
N GLU A 141 -17.05 7.07 -13.90
CA GLU A 141 -17.85 6.09 -13.14
C GLU A 141 -17.39 6.03 -11.68
N LEU A 142 -16.08 5.91 -11.43
CA LEU A 142 -15.49 5.95 -10.08
C LEU A 142 -15.80 7.27 -9.35
N SER A 143 -15.66 8.40 -10.03
CA SER A 143 -16.01 9.72 -9.47
C SER A 143 -17.49 9.79 -9.07
N GLY A 144 -18.38 9.21 -9.89
CA GLY A 144 -19.81 9.09 -9.59
C GLY A 144 -20.08 8.27 -8.34
N ALA A 145 -19.44 7.10 -8.23
CA ALA A 145 -19.59 6.22 -7.08
C ALA A 145 -19.07 6.87 -5.78
N LEU A 146 -17.93 7.55 -5.84
CA LEU A 146 -17.34 8.23 -4.68
C LEU A 146 -18.19 9.40 -4.16
N ARG A 147 -19.02 10.04 -5.01
CA ARG A 147 -19.95 11.09 -4.56
C ARG A 147 -20.97 10.59 -3.53
N LEU A 148 -21.25 9.30 -3.54
CA LEU A 148 -22.14 8.65 -2.57
C LEU A 148 -21.44 8.33 -1.23
N LEU A 149 -20.09 8.35 -1.21
CA LEU A 149 -19.25 7.99 -0.07
C LEU A 149 -18.58 9.20 0.61
N ARG A 150 -19.05 10.42 0.36
CA ARG A 150 -18.39 11.69 0.76
C ARG A 150 -18.04 11.74 2.23
N GLY A 151 -16.73 11.95 2.52
CA GLY A 151 -16.24 12.48 3.78
C GLY A 151 -16.35 14.01 3.82
N GLU A 152 -16.42 14.60 5.02
CA GLU A 152 -16.69 16.05 5.22
C GLU A 152 -15.50 16.96 4.79
N ASN A 153 -14.24 16.47 4.81
CA ASN A 153 -13.05 17.33 4.74
C ASN A 153 -12.20 17.19 3.48
N TRP A 154 -12.32 16.12 2.71
CA TRP A 154 -11.55 15.88 1.48
C TRP A 154 -12.39 15.16 0.43
N VAL A 155 -12.41 15.72 -0.77
CA VAL A 155 -13.06 15.07 -1.93
C VAL A 155 -11.99 14.33 -2.70
N THR A 156 -12.01 13.01 -2.65
CA THR A 156 -11.04 12.15 -3.35
C THR A 156 -11.07 12.40 -4.86
N PRO A 157 -10.00 12.97 -5.45
CA PRO A 157 -9.93 13.18 -6.88
C PRO A 157 -9.71 11.84 -7.60
N VAL A 158 -10.36 11.68 -8.76
CA VAL A 158 -10.15 10.56 -9.67
C VAL A 158 -9.53 11.09 -10.97
N LEU A 159 -8.31 10.65 -11.24
CA LEU A 159 -7.48 11.09 -12.35
C LEU A 159 -7.25 9.96 -13.34
N THR A 160 -6.78 10.30 -14.54
CA THR A 160 -6.24 9.32 -15.50
C THR A 160 -4.73 9.52 -15.63
N CYS A 161 -3.98 8.45 -15.84
CA CYS A 161 -2.54 8.54 -16.08
C CYS A 161 -2.02 7.42 -16.97
N SER A 162 -0.84 7.64 -17.54
CA SER A 162 -0.02 6.59 -18.17
C SER A 162 1.33 6.51 -17.47
N GLY A 163 1.58 5.41 -16.78
CA GLY A 163 2.90 5.13 -16.22
C GLY A 163 3.97 4.92 -17.30
N GLN A 164 3.59 4.56 -18.52
CA GLN A 164 4.49 4.35 -19.65
C GLN A 164 4.91 5.68 -20.28
N GLU A 165 3.96 6.56 -20.55
CA GLU A 165 4.20 7.86 -21.22
C GLU A 165 4.51 8.99 -20.21
N GLY A 166 4.22 8.78 -18.93
CA GLY A 166 4.36 9.80 -17.89
C GLY A 166 3.22 10.81 -17.84
N THR A 167 2.23 10.69 -18.73
CA THR A 167 1.06 11.58 -18.78
C THR A 167 0.23 11.47 -17.50
N GLY A 168 -0.19 12.60 -16.93
CA GLY A 168 -1.01 12.66 -15.71
C GLY A 168 -0.25 12.44 -14.40
N VAL A 169 1.00 11.95 -14.42
CA VAL A 169 1.78 11.64 -13.21
C VAL A 169 2.06 12.90 -12.37
N ALA A 170 2.36 14.02 -13.01
CA ALA A 170 2.59 15.29 -12.30
C ALA A 170 1.32 15.79 -11.59
N GLU A 171 0.15 15.60 -12.19
CA GLU A 171 -1.12 16.00 -11.56
C GLU A 171 -1.45 15.10 -10.36
N ILE A 172 -1.17 13.79 -10.45
CA ILE A 172 -1.31 12.88 -9.29
C ILE A 172 -0.44 13.35 -8.13
N TRP A 173 0.82 13.69 -8.40
CA TRP A 173 1.73 14.21 -7.37
C TRP A 173 1.21 15.50 -6.73
N LYS A 174 0.70 16.42 -7.55
CA LYS A 174 0.07 17.66 -7.07
C LYS A 174 -1.13 17.38 -6.16
N GLN A 175 -1.99 16.41 -6.50
CA GLN A 175 -3.14 16.05 -5.68
C GLN A 175 -2.71 15.38 -4.36
N LEU A 176 -1.68 14.53 -4.36
CA LEU A 176 -1.12 13.92 -3.15
C LEU A 176 -0.51 14.99 -2.21
N THR A 177 0.22 15.96 -2.77
CA THR A 177 0.77 17.07 -1.98
C THR A 177 -0.31 18.01 -1.46
N ALA A 178 -1.37 18.25 -2.23
CA ALA A 178 -2.53 19.03 -1.79
C ALA A 178 -3.29 18.31 -0.65
N HIS A 179 -3.51 17.00 -0.78
CA HIS A 179 -4.10 16.22 0.31
C HIS A 179 -3.25 16.30 1.58
N ARG A 180 -1.94 16.06 1.46
CA ARG A 180 -1.03 16.15 2.61
C ARG A 180 -1.04 17.52 3.28
N ALA A 181 -1.20 18.59 2.50
CA ALA A 181 -1.30 19.96 3.04
C ALA A 181 -2.66 20.24 3.69
N SER A 182 -3.72 19.50 3.36
CA SER A 182 -5.07 19.66 3.91
C SER A 182 -5.30 18.95 5.24
N ILE A 183 -4.38 18.07 5.65
CA ILE A 183 -4.50 17.27 6.88
C ILE A 183 -3.48 17.68 7.93
N ASP A 184 -3.79 17.45 9.20
CA ASP A 184 -2.80 17.48 10.27
C ASP A 184 -1.99 16.16 10.26
N VAL A 185 -0.82 16.20 9.59
CA VAL A 185 0.07 15.04 9.44
C VAL A 185 0.57 14.54 10.81
N VAL A 186 0.81 15.44 11.77
CA VAL A 186 1.32 15.07 13.09
C VAL A 186 0.27 14.28 13.85
N GLU A 187 -0.97 14.76 13.86
CA GLU A 187 -2.08 14.09 14.52
C GLU A 187 -2.43 12.78 13.80
N ARG A 188 -2.44 12.74 12.45
CA ARG A 188 -2.63 11.50 11.68
C ARG A 188 -1.58 10.45 12.08
N ARG A 189 -0.31 10.80 12.13
CA ARG A 189 0.78 9.90 12.49
C ARG A 189 0.69 9.44 13.95
N ARG A 190 0.27 10.30 14.88
CA ARG A 190 0.01 9.90 16.29
C ARG A 190 -1.08 8.83 16.39
N ARG A 191 -2.19 9.01 15.68
CA ARG A 191 -3.29 8.01 15.64
C ARG A 191 -2.81 6.69 15.04
N GLN A 192 -2.02 6.74 13.98
CA GLN A 192 -1.40 5.56 13.39
C GLN A 192 -0.49 4.85 14.42
N GLN A 193 0.34 5.57 15.15
CA GLN A 193 1.21 5.00 16.19
C GLN A 193 0.40 4.28 17.29
N VAL A 194 -0.71 4.86 17.73
CA VAL A 194 -1.62 4.20 18.71
C VAL A 194 -2.19 2.91 18.13
N GLY A 195 -2.64 2.92 16.87
CA GLY A 195 -3.10 1.72 16.18
C GLY A 195 -2.02 0.64 16.09
N TRP A 196 -0.79 1.04 15.78
CA TRP A 196 0.35 0.13 15.72
C TRP A 196 0.71 -0.49 17.07
N MET A 197 0.72 0.31 18.12
CA MET A 197 0.95 -0.18 19.48
C MET A 197 -0.08 -1.25 19.86
N ARG A 198 -1.36 -1.01 19.57
CA ARG A 198 -2.42 -2.00 19.84
C ARG A 198 -2.20 -3.28 19.05
N ALA A 199 -1.98 -3.18 17.74
CA ALA A 199 -1.73 -4.34 16.89
C ALA A 199 -0.49 -5.14 17.33
N MET A 200 0.58 -4.46 17.76
CA MET A 200 1.78 -5.12 18.29
C MET A 200 1.50 -5.83 19.63
N ALA A 201 0.70 -5.23 20.51
CA ALA A 201 0.30 -5.87 21.76
C ALA A 201 -0.55 -7.12 21.53
N GLU A 202 -1.53 -7.04 20.62
CA GLU A 202 -2.36 -8.18 20.21
C GLU A 202 -1.51 -9.32 19.61
N ASP A 203 -0.59 -9.00 18.69
CA ASP A 203 0.31 -9.98 18.08
C ASP A 203 1.24 -10.64 19.12
N ALA A 204 1.76 -9.85 20.06
CA ALA A 204 2.58 -10.37 21.17
C ALA A 204 1.80 -11.33 22.08
N ILE A 205 0.55 -11.01 22.42
CA ILE A 205 -0.34 -11.87 23.22
C ILE A 205 -0.63 -13.16 22.45
N LEU A 206 -1.03 -13.06 21.18
CA LEU A 206 -1.33 -14.23 20.36
C LEU A 206 -0.11 -15.10 20.13
N THR A 207 1.07 -14.50 19.93
CA THR A 207 2.32 -15.24 19.79
C THR A 207 2.66 -15.98 21.07
N ARG A 208 2.57 -15.31 22.22
CA ARG A 208 2.81 -15.93 23.52
C ARG A 208 1.84 -17.10 23.78
N PHE A 209 0.55 -16.90 23.49
CA PHE A 209 -0.46 -17.96 23.61
C PHE A 209 -0.15 -19.17 22.72
N ARG A 210 0.20 -18.95 21.44
CA ARG A 210 0.52 -20.02 20.49
C ARG A 210 1.83 -20.75 20.80
N THR A 211 2.76 -20.10 21.49
CA THR A 211 4.07 -20.69 21.85
C THR A 211 4.08 -21.31 23.23
N ASP A 212 3.03 -21.11 24.03
CA ASP A 212 2.88 -21.69 25.37
C ASP A 212 2.84 -23.22 25.28
N PRO A 213 3.68 -23.95 26.05
CA PRO A 213 3.75 -25.42 26.01
C PRO A 213 2.44 -26.10 26.37
N ASP A 214 1.73 -25.55 27.36
CA ASP A 214 0.48 -26.15 27.86
C ASP A 214 -0.65 -25.97 26.85
N VAL A 215 -0.72 -24.82 26.23
CA VAL A 215 -1.68 -24.53 25.14
C VAL A 215 -1.41 -25.45 23.94
N ARG A 216 -0.14 -25.61 23.54
CA ARG A 216 0.22 -26.52 22.46
C ARG A 216 -0.11 -27.96 22.73
N ALA A 217 0.13 -28.43 23.96
CA ALA A 217 -0.21 -29.77 24.35
C ALA A 217 -1.73 -30.01 24.36
N ALA A 218 -2.50 -29.06 24.91
CA ALA A 218 -3.96 -29.13 24.91
C ALA A 218 -4.55 -29.10 23.49
N ALA A 219 -4.04 -28.21 22.59
CA ALA A 219 -4.44 -28.17 21.21
C ALA A 219 -4.16 -29.47 20.46
N GLY A 220 -2.97 -30.05 20.63
CA GLY A 220 -2.62 -31.32 20.01
C GLY A 220 -3.50 -32.48 20.48
N THR A 221 -3.86 -32.51 21.78
CA THR A 221 -4.80 -33.50 22.31
C THR A 221 -6.20 -33.33 21.70
N ALA A 222 -6.69 -32.10 21.59
CA ALA A 222 -7.99 -31.81 20.99
C ALA A 222 -8.05 -32.16 19.49
N GLU A 223 -6.99 -31.83 18.73
CA GLU A 223 -6.86 -32.21 17.31
C GLU A 223 -6.90 -33.72 17.12
N GLN A 224 -6.17 -34.47 17.97
CA GLN A 224 -6.18 -35.94 17.89
C GLN A 224 -7.58 -36.50 18.18
N GLN A 225 -8.28 -35.99 19.19
CA GLN A 225 -9.64 -36.40 19.52
C GLN A 225 -10.64 -36.14 18.37
N ILE A 226 -10.47 -35.05 17.64
CA ILE A 226 -11.33 -34.75 16.49
C ILE A 226 -11.02 -35.69 15.30
N LEU A 227 -9.76 -36.09 15.12
CA LEU A 227 -9.36 -36.99 14.04
C LEU A 227 -9.75 -38.45 14.31
N ASP A 228 -9.82 -38.85 15.57
CA ASP A 228 -10.13 -40.22 16.02
C ASP A 228 -11.64 -40.46 16.20
N GLY A 229 -12.48 -39.44 16.23
CA GLY A 229 -13.91 -39.52 16.54
C GLY A 229 -14.84 -39.09 15.47
#